data_378b148ef1c76457f114dbffa72bdf89
#
_entry.id   378b148ef1c76457f114dbffa72bdf89
#
_cell.length_a   1.000
_cell.length_b   1.000
_cell.length_c   1.000
_cell.angle_alpha   90.00
_cell.angle_beta   90.00
_cell.angle_gamma   90.00
#
_symmetry.space_group_name_H-M   'P 1'
#
loop_
_entity.id
_entity.type
_entity.pdbx_description
1 polymer ?
#
loop_
_entity_poly.entity_id
_entity_poly.type
_entity_poly.pdbx_seq_one_letter_code
_entity_poly.pdbx_strand_id
1 'polypeptide(L)' 'MKKILIAMNNRDFFKFEITEENYKSFKIDISIYDWIKLNDYGYKANTEVFIRKENISYYGIV' A
#
# COMPACT_ATOMS: atom_id res chain seq x y z
N MET A 1 -13.64 -2.82 -8.63
CA MET A 1 -12.40 -2.50 -7.91
C MET A 1 -12.52 -2.85 -6.45
N LYS A 2 -11.43 -3.26 -5.86
CA LYS A 2 -11.37 -3.54 -4.43
C LYS A 2 -10.77 -2.35 -3.70
N LYS A 3 -10.96 -2.29 -2.39
CA LYS A 3 -10.28 -1.29 -1.56
C LYS A 3 -9.23 -1.98 -0.72
N ILE A 4 -8.03 -1.40 -0.72
CA ILE A 4 -6.95 -1.87 0.14
C ILE A 4 -6.89 -0.96 1.36
N LEU A 5 -6.62 -1.56 2.51
CA LEU A 5 -6.32 -0.86 3.75
C LEU A 5 -4.89 -1.23 4.15
N ILE A 6 -4.07 -0.22 4.38
CA ILE A 6 -2.71 -0.40 4.88
C ILE A 6 -2.62 0.33 6.20
N ALA A 7 -2.48 -0.41 7.29
CA ALA A 7 -2.37 0.16 8.63
C ALA A 7 -0.92 0.24 9.04
N MET A 8 -0.53 1.41 9.52
CA MET A 8 0.84 1.69 9.93
C MET A 8 1.00 1.53 11.44
N ASN A 9 2.23 1.31 11.89
CA ASN A 9 2.52 1.12 13.31
C ASN A 9 2.22 2.34 14.17
N ASN A 10 2.23 3.54 13.57
CA ASN A 10 1.92 4.78 14.29
C ASN A 10 0.42 5.09 14.34
N ARG A 11 -0.42 4.12 13.99
CA ARG A 11 -1.88 4.23 13.92
C ARG A 11 -2.42 5.01 12.73
N ASP A 12 -1.57 5.49 11.85
CA ASP A 12 -2.02 6.03 10.57
C ASP A 12 -2.44 4.89 9.65
N PHE A 13 -3.23 5.22 8.65
CA PHE A 13 -3.61 4.23 7.66
C PHE A 13 -3.82 4.89 6.30
N PHE A 14 -3.71 4.08 5.26
CA PHE A 14 -4.05 4.45 3.89
C PHE A 14 -5.15 3.53 3.40
N LYS A 15 -6.14 4.10 2.75
CA LYS A 15 -7.24 3.33 2.20
C LYS A 15 -7.56 3.89 0.82
N PHE A 16 -7.49 3.04 -0.20
CA PHE A 16 -7.73 3.49 -1.57
C PHE A 16 -8.17 2.35 -2.45
N GLU A 17 -8.76 2.69 -3.60
CA GLU A 17 -9.18 1.68 -4.56
C GLU A 17 -7.97 1.13 -5.30
N ILE A 18 -7.93 -0.19 -5.46
CA ILE A 18 -6.82 -0.89 -6.08
C ILE A 18 -7.35 -1.97 -7.02
N THR A 19 -6.74 -2.10 -8.18
CA THR A 19 -7.06 -3.20 -9.09
C THR A 19 -6.49 -4.50 -8.56
N GLU A 20 -7.04 -5.62 -9.01
CA GLU A 20 -6.54 -6.93 -8.63
C GLU A 20 -5.08 -7.13 -9.05
N GLU A 21 -4.74 -6.64 -10.25
CA GLU A 21 -3.35 -6.68 -10.72
C GLU A 21 -2.41 -5.90 -9.82
N ASN A 22 -2.79 -4.67 -9.47
CA ASN A 22 -1.97 -3.84 -8.61
C ASN A 22 -1.85 -4.43 -7.21
N TYR A 23 -2.92 -5.06 -6.73
CA TYR A 23 -2.87 -5.71 -5.43
C TYR A 23 -1.91 -6.90 -5.42
N LYS A 24 -1.91 -7.69 -6.48
CA LYS A 24 -0.97 -8.80 -6.63
C LYS A 24 0.47 -8.29 -6.67
N SER A 25 0.72 -7.23 -7.44
CA SER A 25 2.03 -6.59 -7.50
C SER A 25 2.46 -6.07 -6.14
N PHE A 26 1.55 -5.42 -5.42
CA PHE A 26 1.80 -4.90 -4.09
C PHE A 26 2.25 -6.01 -3.14
N LYS A 27 1.54 -7.14 -3.14
CA LYS A 27 1.87 -8.26 -2.26
C LYS A 27 3.25 -8.85 -2.55
N ILE A 28 3.61 -8.92 -3.83
CA ILE A 28 4.93 -9.41 -4.23
C ILE A 28 6.01 -8.40 -3.84
N ASP A 29 5.80 -7.14 -4.17
CA ASP A 29 6.81 -6.10 -3.98
C ASP A 29 7.09 -5.85 -2.49
N ILE A 30 6.06 -5.93 -1.66
CA ILE A 30 6.23 -5.73 -0.22
C ILE A 30 7.06 -6.84 0.44
N SER A 31 7.16 -8.00 -0.22
CA SER A 31 8.01 -9.08 0.28
C SER A 31 9.45 -8.94 -0.19
N ILE A 32 9.72 -8.07 -1.18
CA ILE A 32 11.03 -7.92 -1.80
C ILE A 32 11.70 -6.61 -1.43
N TYR A 33 10.94 -5.51 -1.44
CA TYR A 33 11.49 -4.17 -1.28
C TYR A 33 11.20 -3.60 0.10
N ASP A 34 12.15 -2.82 0.63
CA ASP A 34 12.00 -2.15 1.93
C ASP A 34 11.07 -0.93 1.83
N TRP A 35 11.03 -0.29 0.67
CA TRP A 35 10.23 0.90 0.43
C TRP A 35 9.23 0.65 -0.69
N ILE A 36 8.02 1.14 -0.49
CA ILE A 36 6.94 1.03 -1.48
C ILE A 36 6.41 2.42 -1.77
N LYS A 37 6.30 2.75 -3.05
CA LYS A 37 5.67 3.99 -3.50
C LYS A 37 4.20 3.71 -3.78
N LEU A 38 3.32 4.21 -2.93
CA LEU A 38 1.89 3.90 -3.03
C LEU A 38 1.27 4.36 -4.33
N ASN A 39 1.78 5.43 -4.92
CA ASN A 39 1.26 5.96 -6.18
C ASN A 39 1.34 4.94 -7.32
N ASP A 40 2.31 4.03 -7.27
CA ASP A 40 2.47 2.99 -8.29
C ASP A 40 1.35 1.96 -8.25
N TYR A 41 0.57 1.92 -7.18
CA TYR A 41 -0.49 0.91 -6.99
C TYR A 41 -1.89 1.51 -7.04
N GLY A 42 -1.99 2.79 -7.39
CA GLY A 42 -3.28 3.44 -7.55
C GLY A 42 -3.62 4.49 -6.51
N TYR A 43 -2.75 4.70 -5.53
CA TYR A 43 -2.96 5.79 -4.56
C TYR A 43 -2.82 7.13 -5.27
N LYS A 44 -3.86 7.95 -5.19
CA LYS A 44 -3.90 9.24 -5.88
C LYS A 44 -3.58 10.35 -4.90
N ALA A 45 -2.42 10.96 -5.11
CA ALA A 45 -1.98 12.10 -4.32
C ALA A 45 -1.14 13.01 -5.20
N ASN A 46 -1.08 14.28 -4.84
CA ASN A 46 -0.28 15.26 -5.58
C ASN A 46 1.22 15.09 -5.34
N THR A 47 1.58 14.38 -4.29
CA THR A 47 2.97 14.11 -3.95
C THR A 47 3.23 12.61 -4.01
N GLU A 48 4.50 12.25 -4.17
CA GLU A 48 4.91 10.86 -4.08
C GLU A 48 4.87 10.42 -2.62
N VAL A 49 4.20 9.30 -2.36
CA VAL A 49 4.06 8.78 -1.01
C VAL A 49 4.80 7.46 -0.91
N PHE A 50 5.87 7.44 -0.13
CA PHE A 50 6.65 6.24 0.15
C PHE A 50 6.37 5.74 1.55
N ILE A 51 6.17 4.44 1.67
CA ILE A 51 6.03 3.82 2.98
C ILE A 51 7.12 2.77 3.14
N ARG A 52 7.57 2.57 4.36
CA ARG A 52 8.56 1.58 4.68
C ARG A 52 7.87 0.30 5.15
N LYS A 53 8.28 -0.81 4.58
CA LYS A 53 7.71 -2.11 4.88
C LYS A 53 7.63 -2.40 6.38
N GLU A 54 8.69 -2.11 7.12
CA GLU A 54 8.75 -2.40 8.55
C GLU A 54 7.79 -1.56 9.40
N ASN A 55 7.27 -0.46 8.81
CA ASN A 55 6.31 0.40 9.50
C ASN A 55 4.86 -0.02 9.26
N ILE A 56 4.64 -1.04 8.45
CA ILE A 56 3.31 -1.56 8.19
C ILE A 56 2.94 -2.55 9.29
N SER A 57 1.81 -2.29 9.95
CA SER A 57 1.28 -3.19 10.96
C SER A 57 0.54 -4.35 10.31
N TYR A 58 -0.36 -4.03 9.38
CA TYR A 58 -1.07 -5.02 8.59
C TYR A 58 -1.67 -4.35 7.36
N TYR A 59 -2.04 -5.17 6.39
CA TYR A 59 -2.76 -4.69 5.21
C TYR A 59 -3.71 -5.77 4.71
N GLY A 60 -4.69 -5.37 3.92
CA GLY A 60 -5.62 -6.32 3.34
C GLY A 60 -6.69 -5.63 2.53
N ILE A 61 -7.57 -6.43 1.96
CA ILE A 61 -8.73 -5.96 1.22
C ILE A 61 -9.90 -5.81 2.19
N VAL A 62 -10.57 -4.68 2.12
CA VAL A 62 -11.73 -4.39 2.95
C VAL A 62 -13.00 -4.25 2.13
#